data_8980bf2fb75cd9ffa183a7a2e7708443
#
_entry.id   8980bf2fb75cd9ffa183a7a2e7708443
#
_cell.length_a   1.000
_cell.length_b   1.000
_cell.length_c   1.000
_cell.angle_alpha   90.00
_cell.angle_beta   90.00
_cell.angle_gamma   90.00
#
_symmetry.space_group_name_H-M   'P 1'
#
loop_
_entity.id
_entity.type
_entity.pdbx_description
1 polymer ?
#
loop_
_entity_poly.entity_id
_entity_poly.type
_entity_poly.pdbx_seq_one_letter_code
_entity_poly.pdbx_strand_id
1 'polypeptide(L)'
;MDKLRIAAYGGFRWIPPKAGAAGSDKFAFELYPRIVKRGHTLVAYCRIYPGDTDFQISEFEGITLKYYKTHSKAGLDTLVHSAQATFDVIFNNTADVVHLHSGANSIWVILLRMAGKKVVLSQFAMDWKREKWPWYGKLFYKVSNYITAYLPNKVAFDNVYTKEYFEKKFRRTYNFIPYGSEVKIPPSNIDILNKIGLQKDEYFLFVGRFIPDKGLHLLVEAFEKLKTDKKLVLIGGSPNPSEYEMKIKKTTDNRIIFPGYVYGDDTNILIQNAFSYIQPSLIEGLSPIILTVMALGTPLICSDIIENIFITKSNAIHFVSGDINSLNEKLRYALNNKEAILSKAKIGKTDVSERFNWENITDQYIDLLKK
;
A
#
# COMPACT_ATOMS: atom_id res chain seq x y z
N MET A 1 -23.76 18.06 12.51
CA MET A 1 -22.52 18.09 11.66
C MET A 1 -22.94 18.26 10.23
N ASP A 2 -22.34 19.17 9.47
CA ASP A 2 -22.71 19.38 8.08
C ASP A 2 -22.36 18.12 7.27
N LYS A 3 -23.38 17.62 6.56
CA LYS A 3 -23.27 16.44 5.71
C LYS A 3 -22.49 16.77 4.45
N LEU A 4 -21.34 16.13 4.23
CA LEU A 4 -20.56 16.30 3.00
C LEU A 4 -21.09 15.39 1.89
N ARG A 5 -21.10 15.88 0.66
CA ARG A 5 -21.27 15.13 -0.58
C ARG A 5 -19.88 14.99 -1.23
N ILE A 6 -19.35 13.78 -1.23
CA ILE A 6 -17.95 13.50 -1.60
C ILE A 6 -17.90 12.67 -2.88
N ALA A 7 -17.07 13.08 -3.83
CA ALA A 7 -16.63 12.26 -4.96
C ALA A 7 -15.19 11.81 -4.75
N ALA A 8 -14.89 10.54 -4.99
CA ALA A 8 -13.57 9.98 -4.82
C ALA A 8 -13.09 9.23 -6.07
N TYR A 9 -11.90 9.56 -6.59
CA TYR A 9 -11.34 8.89 -7.76
C TYR A 9 -9.82 9.10 -7.90
N GLY A 10 -9.23 8.42 -8.88
CA GLY A 10 -7.82 8.60 -9.25
C GLY A 10 -6.93 7.39 -9.02
N GLY A 11 -7.51 6.23 -8.73
CA GLY A 11 -6.69 5.03 -8.54
C GLY A 11 -7.47 3.73 -8.37
N PHE A 12 -8.79 3.80 -8.26
CA PHE A 12 -9.60 2.64 -7.90
C PHE A 12 -9.96 1.78 -9.10
N ARG A 13 -9.90 0.46 -8.91
CA ARG A 13 -10.42 -0.53 -9.83
C ARG A 13 -11.57 -1.32 -9.20
N TRP A 14 -11.41 -1.74 -7.95
CA TRP A 14 -12.38 -2.58 -7.26
C TRP A 14 -12.64 -2.11 -5.82
N ILE A 15 -13.90 -1.84 -5.53
CA ILE A 15 -14.43 -1.66 -4.18
C ILE A 15 -15.66 -2.58 -4.06
N PRO A 16 -15.62 -3.69 -3.28
CA PRO A 16 -14.49 -4.19 -2.47
C PRO A 16 -13.31 -4.71 -3.33
N PRO A 17 -12.08 -4.72 -2.78
CA PRO A 17 -10.90 -5.17 -3.49
C PRO A 17 -10.97 -6.67 -3.82
N LYS A 18 -10.53 -7.03 -5.05
CA LYS A 18 -10.41 -8.41 -5.53
C LYS A 18 -8.95 -8.87 -5.53
N ALA A 19 -8.71 -10.13 -5.86
CA ALA A 19 -7.36 -10.65 -6.08
C ALA A 19 -6.59 -9.76 -7.08
N GLY A 20 -5.38 -9.34 -6.72
CA GLY A 20 -4.58 -8.39 -7.50
C GLY A 20 -4.92 -6.92 -7.31
N ALA A 21 -5.80 -6.57 -6.37
CA ALA A 21 -6.11 -5.19 -6.03
C ALA A 21 -4.87 -4.40 -5.59
N ALA A 22 -4.82 -3.12 -5.96
CA ALA A 22 -3.77 -2.20 -5.57
C ALA A 22 -3.98 -1.66 -4.14
N GLY A 23 -2.94 -1.01 -3.59
CA GLY A 23 -3.04 -0.34 -2.29
C GLY A 23 -4.14 0.73 -2.23
N SER A 24 -4.40 1.42 -3.35
CA SER A 24 -5.49 2.40 -3.47
C SER A 24 -6.88 1.78 -3.31
N ASP A 25 -7.10 0.55 -3.82
CA ASP A 25 -8.37 -0.15 -3.66
C ASP A 25 -8.60 -0.53 -2.20
N LYS A 26 -7.56 -1.03 -1.53
CA LYS A 26 -7.61 -1.34 -0.09
C LYS A 26 -7.82 -0.08 0.75
N PHE A 27 -7.15 1.01 0.41
CA PHE A 27 -7.33 2.28 1.09
C PHE A 27 -8.78 2.78 0.99
N ALA A 28 -9.37 2.73 -0.21
CA ALA A 28 -10.74 3.14 -0.43
C ALA A 28 -11.74 2.25 0.32
N PHE A 29 -11.51 0.94 0.31
CA PHE A 29 -12.28 -0.07 1.02
C PHE A 29 -12.31 0.16 2.55
N GLU A 30 -11.20 0.59 3.11
CA GLU A 30 -11.11 0.86 4.56
C GLU A 30 -11.65 2.25 4.94
N LEU A 31 -11.31 3.29 4.19
CA LEU A 31 -11.64 4.66 4.55
C LEU A 31 -13.11 5.02 4.25
N TYR A 32 -13.60 4.70 3.07
CA TYR A 32 -14.85 5.27 2.60
C TYR A 32 -16.11 4.72 3.28
N PRO A 33 -16.22 3.42 3.62
CA PRO A 33 -17.33 2.94 4.43
C PRO A 33 -17.40 3.63 5.79
N ARG A 34 -16.23 3.91 6.39
CA ARG A 34 -16.15 4.62 7.67
C ARG A 34 -16.63 6.07 7.57
N ILE A 35 -16.31 6.75 6.46
CA ILE A 35 -16.81 8.11 6.18
C ILE A 35 -18.34 8.09 6.02
N VAL A 36 -18.88 7.11 5.31
CA VAL A 36 -20.34 6.96 5.10
C VAL A 36 -21.03 6.65 6.43
N LYS A 37 -20.49 5.74 7.26
CA LYS A 37 -21.01 5.43 8.60
C LYS A 37 -21.07 6.66 9.52
N ARG A 38 -20.26 7.70 9.26
CA ARG A 38 -20.31 9.00 9.97
C ARG A 38 -21.30 10.00 9.38
N GLY A 39 -22.18 9.56 8.46
CA GLY A 39 -23.29 10.32 7.94
C GLY A 39 -23.03 11.15 6.69
N HIS A 40 -21.86 10.99 6.07
CA HIS A 40 -21.54 11.63 4.78
C HIS A 40 -22.01 10.78 3.60
N THR A 41 -22.20 11.38 2.41
CA THR A 41 -22.49 10.66 1.17
C THR A 41 -21.24 10.61 0.30
N LEU A 42 -21.02 9.47 -0.36
CA LEU A 42 -19.82 9.24 -1.16
C LEU A 42 -20.13 8.51 -2.47
N VAL A 43 -19.60 9.05 -3.56
CA VAL A 43 -19.57 8.42 -4.88
C VAL A 43 -18.11 8.08 -5.20
N ALA A 44 -17.79 6.82 -5.39
CA ALA A 44 -16.48 6.36 -5.81
C ALA A 44 -16.48 5.96 -7.28
N TYR A 45 -15.47 6.44 -8.03
CA TYR A 45 -15.35 6.18 -9.46
C TYR A 45 -14.27 5.12 -9.68
N CYS A 46 -14.68 3.98 -10.24
CA CYS A 46 -13.83 2.82 -10.48
C CYS A 46 -13.56 2.63 -11.98
N ARG A 47 -12.39 2.07 -12.30
CA ARG A 47 -11.97 1.80 -13.68
C ARG A 47 -12.45 0.44 -14.15
N ILE A 48 -12.89 0.37 -15.42
CA ILE A 48 -13.12 -0.89 -16.12
C ILE A 48 -12.14 -0.98 -17.30
N TYR A 49 -11.40 -2.08 -17.37
CA TYR A 49 -10.52 -2.35 -18.51
C TYR A 49 -11.22 -3.20 -19.57
N PRO A 50 -10.75 -3.18 -20.83
CA PRO A 50 -11.23 -4.08 -21.84
C PRO A 50 -11.10 -5.54 -21.40
N GLY A 51 -12.20 -6.31 -21.51
CA GLY A 51 -12.27 -7.70 -21.07
C GLY A 51 -12.73 -7.94 -19.63
N ASP A 52 -12.90 -6.88 -18.85
CA ASP A 52 -13.52 -6.99 -17.53
C ASP A 52 -15.02 -7.28 -17.66
N THR A 53 -15.52 -8.40 -17.14
CA THR A 53 -16.91 -8.84 -17.23
C THR A 53 -17.69 -8.78 -15.92
N ASP A 54 -16.99 -8.68 -14.79
CA ASP A 54 -17.55 -8.97 -13.46
C ASP A 54 -17.90 -7.72 -12.64
N PHE A 55 -18.37 -6.65 -13.26
CA PHE A 55 -18.47 -5.38 -12.57
C PHE A 55 -19.86 -4.81 -12.63
N GLN A 56 -20.68 -5.08 -11.60
CA GLN A 56 -21.89 -4.24 -11.52
C GLN A 56 -22.56 -4.27 -10.15
N ILE A 57 -21.79 -4.12 -9.08
CA ILE A 57 -22.39 -3.60 -7.86
C ILE A 57 -22.41 -2.08 -7.98
N SER A 58 -23.60 -1.49 -7.93
CA SER A 58 -23.79 -0.03 -7.96
C SER A 58 -23.60 0.62 -6.60
N GLU A 59 -23.55 -0.20 -5.54
CA GLU A 59 -23.43 0.25 -4.16
C GLU A 59 -22.65 -0.76 -3.32
N PHE A 60 -21.82 -0.26 -2.42
CA PHE A 60 -21.10 -1.07 -1.42
C PHE A 60 -21.04 -0.31 -0.08
N GLU A 61 -21.58 -0.87 0.99
CA GLU A 61 -21.63 -0.27 2.35
C GLU A 61 -22.05 1.22 2.34
N GLY A 62 -23.06 1.59 1.53
CA GLY A 62 -23.56 2.94 1.38
C GLY A 62 -22.72 3.85 0.48
N ILE A 63 -21.67 3.34 -0.16
CA ILE A 63 -20.89 4.03 -1.18
C ILE A 63 -21.55 3.78 -2.53
N THR A 64 -21.93 4.85 -3.24
CA THR A 64 -22.35 4.73 -4.64
C THR A 64 -21.13 4.47 -5.54
N LEU A 65 -21.15 3.41 -6.33
CA LEU A 65 -20.05 3.04 -7.22
C LEU A 65 -20.41 3.38 -8.67
N LYS A 66 -19.58 4.18 -9.33
CA LYS A 66 -19.66 4.49 -10.75
C LYS A 66 -18.46 3.91 -11.49
N TYR A 67 -18.71 3.27 -12.62
CA TYR A 67 -17.68 2.58 -13.39
C TYR A 67 -17.49 3.23 -14.75
N TYR A 68 -16.25 3.59 -15.09
CA TYR A 68 -15.90 4.13 -16.39
C TYR A 68 -14.86 3.28 -17.11
N LYS A 69 -15.13 3.03 -18.40
CA LYS A 69 -14.21 2.30 -19.27
C LYS A 69 -12.94 3.13 -19.53
N THR A 70 -11.80 2.46 -19.49
CA THR A 70 -10.51 3.08 -19.77
C THR A 70 -9.63 2.16 -20.62
N HIS A 71 -8.44 2.62 -20.98
CA HIS A 71 -7.47 1.85 -21.76
C HIS A 71 -6.55 1.03 -20.84
N SER A 72 -5.98 -0.07 -21.38
CA SER A 72 -4.98 -0.88 -20.68
C SER A 72 -3.56 -0.26 -20.68
N LYS A 73 -3.34 0.83 -21.46
CA LYS A 73 -2.03 1.49 -21.53
C LYS A 73 -1.75 2.30 -20.28
N ALA A 74 -0.66 1.93 -19.58
CA ALA A 74 -0.26 2.56 -18.33
C ALA A 74 -0.11 4.10 -18.44
N GLY A 75 -0.69 4.82 -17.48
CA GLY A 75 -0.74 6.28 -17.42
C GLY A 75 -1.91 6.88 -18.18
N LEU A 76 -2.22 6.43 -19.39
CA LEU A 76 -3.39 6.87 -20.15
C LEU A 76 -4.69 6.39 -19.50
N ASP A 77 -4.69 5.18 -18.94
CA ASP A 77 -5.80 4.61 -18.18
C ASP A 77 -6.28 5.56 -17.07
N THR A 78 -5.33 6.06 -16.29
CA THR A 78 -5.63 6.96 -15.18
C THR A 78 -6.16 8.31 -15.67
N LEU A 79 -5.56 8.88 -16.71
CA LEU A 79 -5.95 10.19 -17.23
C LEU A 79 -7.36 10.15 -17.84
N VAL A 80 -7.67 9.17 -18.68
CA VAL A 80 -8.98 9.02 -19.33
C VAL A 80 -10.08 8.80 -18.30
N HIS A 81 -9.86 7.88 -17.36
CA HIS A 81 -10.82 7.62 -16.29
C HIS A 81 -11.09 8.86 -15.42
N SER A 82 -10.03 9.54 -15.00
CA SER A 82 -10.16 10.71 -14.13
C SER A 82 -10.78 11.90 -14.86
N ALA A 83 -10.59 12.02 -16.21
CA ALA A 83 -11.33 12.97 -17.02
C ALA A 83 -12.85 12.73 -16.96
N GLN A 84 -13.26 11.49 -17.23
CA GLN A 84 -14.68 11.10 -17.19
C GLN A 84 -15.31 11.37 -15.82
N ALA A 85 -14.62 10.98 -14.73
CA ALA A 85 -15.06 11.25 -13.36
C ALA A 85 -15.16 12.76 -13.07
N THR A 86 -14.17 13.55 -13.50
CA THR A 86 -14.16 15.00 -13.33
C THR A 86 -15.36 15.66 -14.04
N PHE A 87 -15.64 15.28 -15.28
CA PHE A 87 -16.77 15.80 -16.02
C PHE A 87 -18.11 15.39 -15.42
N ASP A 88 -18.25 14.13 -14.95
CA ASP A 88 -19.45 13.70 -14.23
C ASP A 88 -19.69 14.52 -12.96
N VAL A 89 -18.64 14.77 -12.17
CA VAL A 89 -18.74 15.61 -10.96
C VAL A 89 -19.18 17.03 -11.29
N ILE A 90 -18.67 17.60 -12.37
CA ILE A 90 -18.97 18.99 -12.75
C ILE A 90 -20.38 19.10 -13.34
N PHE A 91 -20.70 18.31 -14.36
CA PHE A 91 -21.96 18.46 -15.12
C PHE A 91 -23.16 17.89 -14.39
N ASN A 92 -23.02 16.78 -13.68
CA ASN A 92 -24.10 16.17 -12.93
C ASN A 92 -24.14 16.59 -11.45
N ASN A 93 -23.25 17.49 -11.03
CA ASN A 93 -23.17 18.03 -9.67
C ASN A 93 -23.25 16.95 -8.57
N THR A 94 -22.52 15.86 -8.76
CA THR A 94 -22.62 14.67 -7.91
C THR A 94 -22.00 14.86 -6.53
N ALA A 95 -21.13 15.88 -6.34
CA ALA A 95 -20.44 16.15 -5.11
C ALA A 95 -20.05 17.63 -4.94
N ASP A 96 -19.84 18.06 -3.70
CA ASP A 96 -19.32 19.39 -3.35
C ASP A 96 -17.82 19.35 -3.07
N VAL A 97 -17.35 18.21 -2.56
CA VAL A 97 -15.94 17.95 -2.24
C VAL A 97 -15.42 16.78 -3.06
N VAL A 98 -14.25 16.93 -3.63
CA VAL A 98 -13.58 15.89 -4.43
C VAL A 98 -12.32 15.43 -3.71
N HIS A 99 -12.25 14.14 -3.40
CA HIS A 99 -11.06 13.48 -2.90
C HIS A 99 -10.31 12.82 -4.06
N LEU A 100 -9.27 13.48 -4.52
CA LEU A 100 -8.39 13.00 -5.59
C LEU A 100 -7.24 12.15 -5.04
N HIS A 101 -6.97 11.04 -5.71
CA HIS A 101 -5.85 10.19 -5.40
C HIS A 101 -4.76 10.28 -6.46
N SER A 102 -3.49 10.32 -6.01
CA SER A 102 -2.28 10.44 -6.83
C SER A 102 -2.07 11.81 -7.46
N GLY A 103 -0.85 12.31 -7.38
CA GLY A 103 -0.44 13.59 -7.99
C GLY A 103 -0.60 13.64 -9.51
N ALA A 104 -0.62 12.49 -10.21
CA ALA A 104 -0.91 12.44 -11.64
C ALA A 104 -2.28 13.04 -11.98
N ASN A 105 -3.24 12.94 -11.06
CA ASN A 105 -4.59 13.49 -11.24
C ASN A 105 -4.71 14.97 -10.88
N SER A 106 -3.65 15.60 -10.39
CA SER A 106 -3.67 17.01 -10.00
C SER A 106 -4.04 17.96 -11.14
N ILE A 107 -3.81 17.59 -12.40
CA ILE A 107 -4.21 18.38 -13.56
C ILE A 107 -5.72 18.70 -13.58
N TRP A 108 -6.55 17.80 -13.05
CA TRP A 108 -8.00 17.96 -12.98
C TRP A 108 -8.44 18.95 -11.89
N VAL A 109 -7.54 19.26 -10.95
CA VAL A 109 -7.82 20.25 -9.88
C VAL A 109 -8.22 21.60 -10.47
N ILE A 110 -7.59 22.00 -11.58
CA ILE A 110 -7.86 23.29 -12.24
C ILE A 110 -9.36 23.36 -12.61
N LEU A 111 -9.87 22.39 -13.35
CA LEU A 111 -11.27 22.37 -13.79
C LEU A 111 -12.25 22.26 -12.61
N LEU A 112 -11.93 21.42 -11.63
CA LEU A 112 -12.76 21.27 -10.43
C LEU A 112 -12.85 22.57 -9.64
N ARG A 113 -11.73 23.28 -9.46
CA ARG A 113 -11.70 24.57 -8.77
C ARG A 113 -12.46 25.65 -9.52
N MET A 114 -12.33 25.70 -10.86
CA MET A 114 -13.12 26.61 -11.70
C MET A 114 -14.61 26.32 -11.62
N ALA A 115 -15.01 25.06 -11.46
CA ALA A 115 -16.40 24.64 -11.23
C ALA A 115 -16.87 24.81 -9.77
N GLY A 116 -16.10 25.52 -8.93
CA GLY A 116 -16.46 25.79 -7.52
C GLY A 116 -16.34 24.60 -6.59
N LYS A 117 -15.73 23.46 -7.03
CA LYS A 117 -15.59 22.28 -6.18
C LYS A 117 -14.41 22.44 -5.23
N LYS A 118 -14.60 21.96 -4.00
CA LYS A 118 -13.52 21.81 -3.05
C LYS A 118 -12.71 20.56 -3.40
N VAL A 119 -11.39 20.64 -3.38
CA VAL A 119 -10.52 19.54 -3.76
C VAL A 119 -9.53 19.22 -2.64
N VAL A 120 -9.56 17.98 -2.18
CA VAL A 120 -8.53 17.38 -1.31
C VAL A 120 -7.77 16.36 -2.14
N LEU A 121 -6.44 16.43 -2.14
CA LEU A 121 -5.59 15.52 -2.90
C LEU A 121 -4.74 14.67 -1.96
N SER A 122 -4.81 13.35 -2.12
CA SER A 122 -3.91 12.40 -1.44
C SER A 122 -2.74 12.02 -2.35
N GLN A 123 -1.52 12.33 -1.90
CA GLN A 123 -0.27 12.02 -2.58
C GLN A 123 0.45 10.88 -1.85
N PHE A 124 0.66 9.75 -2.54
CA PHE A 124 1.18 8.53 -1.93
C PHE A 124 2.68 8.30 -2.11
N ALA A 125 3.24 8.66 -3.26
CA ALA A 125 4.63 8.34 -3.58
C ALA A 125 5.30 9.40 -4.43
N MET A 126 6.64 9.32 -4.52
CA MET A 126 7.45 10.13 -5.43
C MET A 126 7.49 9.52 -6.83
N ASP A 127 6.33 9.48 -7.52
CA ASP A 127 6.20 8.79 -8.82
C ASP A 127 7.20 9.28 -9.88
N TRP A 128 7.64 10.53 -9.82
CA TRP A 128 8.63 11.09 -10.76
C TRP A 128 10.04 10.49 -10.59
N LYS A 129 10.33 9.82 -9.49
CA LYS A 129 11.61 9.13 -9.23
C LYS A 129 11.65 7.73 -9.85
N ARG A 130 10.52 7.19 -10.25
CA ARG A 130 10.45 5.82 -10.80
C ARG A 130 11.10 5.75 -12.16
N GLU A 131 12.02 4.82 -12.36
CA GLU A 131 12.77 4.62 -13.60
C GLU A 131 11.90 4.25 -14.80
N LYS A 132 10.77 3.61 -14.57
CA LYS A 132 9.82 3.21 -15.62
C LYS A 132 9.27 4.35 -16.47
N TRP A 133 9.38 5.61 -16.01
CA TRP A 133 8.85 6.75 -16.73
C TRP A 133 9.89 7.34 -17.70
N PRO A 134 9.53 7.51 -18.99
CA PRO A 134 10.35 8.24 -19.94
C PRO A 134 10.43 9.72 -19.53
N TRP A 135 11.35 10.47 -20.17
CA TRP A 135 11.60 11.86 -19.81
C TRP A 135 10.36 12.74 -19.79
N TYR A 136 9.44 12.55 -20.76
CA TYR A 136 8.18 13.32 -20.83
C TYR A 136 7.21 12.94 -19.68
N GLY A 137 7.21 11.68 -19.26
CA GLY A 137 6.46 11.26 -18.09
C GLY A 137 7.01 11.88 -16.80
N LYS A 138 8.34 11.94 -16.66
CA LYS A 138 8.98 12.64 -15.54
C LYS A 138 8.67 14.13 -15.53
N LEU A 139 8.63 14.78 -16.71
CA LEU A 139 8.23 16.19 -16.87
C LEU A 139 6.77 16.39 -16.46
N PHE A 140 5.86 15.51 -16.93
CA PHE A 140 4.45 15.51 -16.52
C PHE A 140 4.31 15.49 -15.01
N TYR A 141 4.97 14.56 -14.32
CA TYR A 141 4.95 14.51 -12.85
C TYR A 141 5.55 15.75 -12.18
N LYS A 142 6.60 16.35 -12.76
CA LYS A 142 7.17 17.60 -12.23
C LYS A 142 6.15 18.73 -12.28
N VAL A 143 5.43 18.89 -13.39
CA VAL A 143 4.33 19.88 -13.52
C VAL A 143 3.20 19.55 -12.56
N SER A 144 2.78 18.29 -12.49
CA SER A 144 1.76 17.81 -11.55
C SER A 144 2.12 18.13 -10.10
N ASN A 145 3.40 18.07 -9.72
CA ASN A 145 3.83 18.43 -8.37
C ASN A 145 3.61 19.92 -8.05
N TYR A 146 3.81 20.83 -9.02
CA TYR A 146 3.49 22.26 -8.82
C TYR A 146 1.97 22.46 -8.65
N ILE A 147 1.17 21.79 -9.47
CA ILE A 147 -0.29 21.83 -9.32
C ILE A 147 -0.71 21.27 -7.96
N THR A 148 -0.20 20.10 -7.58
CA THR A 148 -0.44 19.48 -6.26
C THR A 148 -0.07 20.43 -5.11
N ALA A 149 1.02 21.15 -5.23
CA ALA A 149 1.51 22.03 -4.17
C ALA A 149 0.63 23.26 -3.94
N TYR A 150 0.00 23.80 -4.98
CA TYR A 150 -0.60 25.14 -4.90
C TYR A 150 -2.11 25.19 -5.13
N LEU A 151 -2.70 24.26 -5.90
CA LEU A 151 -4.08 24.42 -6.37
C LEU A 151 -5.15 23.68 -5.57
N PRO A 152 -4.92 22.48 -4.98
CA PRO A 152 -5.91 21.85 -4.11
C PRO A 152 -6.18 22.70 -2.87
N ASN A 153 -7.38 22.58 -2.30
CA ASN A 153 -7.69 23.22 -1.00
C ASN A 153 -6.81 22.63 0.11
N LYS A 154 -6.64 21.32 0.09
CA LYS A 154 -5.78 20.59 1.04
C LYS A 154 -5.06 19.45 0.32
N VAL A 155 -3.88 19.11 0.84
CA VAL A 155 -3.11 17.95 0.40
C VAL A 155 -2.78 17.09 1.62
N ALA A 156 -3.02 15.78 1.50
CA ALA A 156 -2.61 14.78 2.46
C ALA A 156 -1.49 13.93 1.88
N PHE A 157 -0.46 13.69 2.65
CA PHE A 157 0.63 12.75 2.33
C PHE A 157 0.55 11.58 3.29
N ASP A 158 0.65 10.36 2.79
CA ASP A 158 0.78 9.14 3.60
C ASP A 158 2.24 8.81 3.95
N ASN A 159 3.17 9.45 3.25
CA ASN A 159 4.62 9.27 3.41
C ASN A 159 5.25 10.58 3.89
N VAL A 160 5.90 10.52 5.06
CA VAL A 160 6.55 11.68 5.71
C VAL A 160 7.61 12.31 4.80
N TYR A 161 8.41 11.49 4.12
CA TYR A 161 9.52 11.98 3.29
C TYR A 161 9.04 12.66 2.01
N THR A 162 7.95 12.14 1.42
CA THR A 162 7.29 12.82 0.30
C THR A 162 6.77 14.17 0.76
N LYS A 163 6.16 14.23 1.95
CA LYS A 163 5.69 15.46 2.58
C LYS A 163 6.84 16.45 2.81
N GLU A 164 7.90 16.01 3.48
CA GLU A 164 9.08 16.86 3.76
C GLU A 164 9.73 17.38 2.48
N TYR A 165 9.85 16.53 1.44
CA TYR A 165 10.33 16.98 0.13
C TYR A 165 9.47 18.11 -0.43
N PHE A 166 8.13 17.97 -0.36
CA PHE A 166 7.22 19.01 -0.82
C PHE A 166 7.33 20.28 0.03
N GLU A 167 7.39 20.16 1.35
CA GLU A 167 7.53 21.29 2.27
C GLU A 167 8.82 22.07 2.02
N LYS A 168 9.94 21.38 1.88
CA LYS A 168 11.23 21.98 1.54
C LYS A 168 11.23 22.65 0.16
N LYS A 169 10.68 21.97 -0.85
CA LYS A 169 10.70 22.46 -2.23
C LYS A 169 9.75 23.62 -2.47
N PHE A 170 8.53 23.55 -1.93
CA PHE A 170 7.47 24.52 -2.20
C PHE A 170 7.26 25.53 -1.08
N ARG A 171 8.01 25.41 0.01
CA ARG A 171 7.97 26.31 1.20
C ARG A 171 6.57 26.47 1.77
N ARG A 172 5.83 25.36 1.89
CA ARG A 172 4.46 25.29 2.42
C ARG A 172 4.34 24.11 3.36
N THR A 173 3.41 24.17 4.30
CA THR A 173 3.07 23.04 5.19
C THR A 173 1.95 22.23 4.59
N TYR A 174 2.01 20.90 4.77
CA TYR A 174 1.02 19.95 4.30
C TYR A 174 0.59 19.00 5.41
N ASN A 175 -0.53 18.31 5.18
CA ASN A 175 -1.04 17.36 6.15
C ASN A 175 -0.35 15.99 5.95
N PHE A 176 -0.01 15.36 7.07
CA PHE A 176 0.42 13.97 7.08
C PHE A 176 -0.72 13.13 7.63
N ILE A 177 -1.26 12.23 6.83
CA ILE A 177 -2.29 11.26 7.23
C ILE A 177 -1.86 9.91 6.69
N PRO A 178 -1.35 9.01 7.55
CA PRO A 178 -0.80 7.73 7.11
C PRO A 178 -1.90 6.78 6.65
N TYR A 179 -1.50 5.68 6.05
CA TYR A 179 -2.36 4.53 5.82
C TYR A 179 -2.71 3.88 7.17
N GLY A 180 -3.94 3.44 7.34
CA GLY A 180 -4.36 2.76 8.56
C GLY A 180 -4.01 1.28 8.57
N SER A 181 -4.00 0.72 9.75
CA SER A 181 -3.90 -0.72 9.98
C SER A 181 -5.06 -1.16 10.86
N GLU A 182 -5.87 -2.03 10.34
CA GLU A 182 -6.81 -2.83 11.13
C GLU A 182 -6.70 -4.25 10.64
N VAL A 183 -6.14 -5.11 11.47
CA VAL A 183 -6.02 -6.52 11.13
C VAL A 183 -7.02 -7.28 11.97
N LYS A 184 -8.02 -7.85 11.32
CA LYS A 184 -8.85 -8.87 11.95
C LYS A 184 -7.93 -10.03 12.31
N ILE A 185 -8.00 -10.47 13.57
CA ILE A 185 -7.29 -11.68 13.99
C ILE A 185 -7.83 -12.81 13.11
N PRO A 186 -6.98 -13.49 12.34
CA PRO A 186 -7.44 -14.55 11.47
C PRO A 186 -8.01 -15.71 12.30
N PRO A 187 -8.91 -16.52 11.72
CA PRO A 187 -9.43 -17.69 12.40
C PRO A 187 -8.29 -18.63 12.82
N SER A 188 -8.50 -19.41 13.87
CA SER A 188 -7.49 -20.34 14.41
C SER A 188 -7.17 -21.53 13.49
N ASN A 189 -7.87 -21.60 12.35
CA ASN A 189 -7.66 -22.66 11.36
C ASN A 189 -6.29 -22.50 10.68
N ILE A 190 -5.46 -23.54 10.75
CA ILE A 190 -4.11 -23.61 10.18
C ILE A 190 -4.04 -24.46 8.90
N ASP A 191 -5.16 -24.76 8.24
CA ASP A 191 -5.21 -25.62 7.07
C ASP A 191 -4.28 -25.17 5.94
N ILE A 192 -4.07 -23.87 5.79
CA ILE A 192 -3.13 -23.34 4.80
C ILE A 192 -1.68 -23.75 5.09
N LEU A 193 -1.27 -23.82 6.37
CA LEU A 193 0.07 -24.30 6.73
C LEU A 193 0.23 -25.76 6.31
N ASN A 194 -0.76 -26.60 6.61
CA ASN A 194 -0.75 -28.02 6.25
C ASN A 194 -0.68 -28.21 4.72
N LYS A 195 -1.47 -27.44 3.95
CA LYS A 195 -1.47 -27.48 2.48
C LYS A 195 -0.10 -27.15 1.87
N ILE A 196 0.67 -26.29 2.51
CA ILE A 196 2.00 -25.85 2.03
C ILE A 196 3.12 -26.69 2.69
N GLY A 197 2.79 -27.56 3.64
CA GLY A 197 3.75 -28.36 4.38
C GLY A 197 4.61 -27.54 5.35
N LEU A 198 3.99 -26.59 6.04
CA LEU A 198 4.61 -25.71 7.03
C LEU A 198 4.15 -26.06 8.45
N GLN A 199 4.98 -25.72 9.41
CA GLN A 199 4.66 -25.74 10.82
C GLN A 199 4.86 -24.32 11.40
N LYS A 200 4.13 -24.02 12.46
CA LYS A 200 4.26 -22.75 13.17
C LYS A 200 5.69 -22.55 13.65
N ASP A 201 6.20 -21.32 13.55
CA ASP A 201 7.55 -20.92 13.94
C ASP A 201 8.70 -21.57 13.14
N GLU A 202 8.40 -22.35 12.09
CA GLU A 202 9.41 -23.09 11.33
C GLU A 202 9.79 -22.46 9.99
N TYR A 203 9.37 -21.22 9.73
CA TYR A 203 9.67 -20.55 8.47
C TYR A 203 9.83 -19.04 8.61
N PHE A 204 10.71 -18.48 7.77
CA PHE A 204 10.74 -17.08 7.43
C PHE A 204 9.78 -16.82 6.30
N LEU A 205 9.13 -15.65 6.29
CA LEU A 205 8.09 -15.33 5.33
C LEU A 205 8.35 -14.00 4.63
N PHE A 206 8.10 -13.96 3.32
CA PHE A 206 7.91 -12.74 2.54
C PHE A 206 6.59 -12.83 1.77
N VAL A 207 5.88 -11.70 1.67
CA VAL A 207 4.65 -11.59 0.88
C VAL A 207 4.71 -10.33 0.01
N GLY A 208 4.63 -10.48 -1.32
CA GLY A 208 4.64 -9.33 -2.20
C GLY A 208 4.91 -9.64 -3.67
N ARG A 209 5.05 -8.58 -4.47
CA ARG A 209 5.42 -8.72 -5.88
C ARG A 209 6.88 -9.10 -6.04
N PHE A 210 7.19 -9.95 -7.01
CA PHE A 210 8.56 -10.35 -7.32
C PHE A 210 9.17 -9.37 -8.34
N ILE A 211 9.57 -8.20 -7.83
CA ILE A 211 10.20 -7.11 -8.60
C ILE A 211 11.49 -6.65 -7.90
N PRO A 212 12.45 -6.07 -8.64
CA PRO A 212 13.76 -5.67 -8.07
C PRO A 212 13.65 -4.77 -6.84
N ASP A 213 12.71 -3.81 -6.83
CA ASP A 213 12.50 -2.88 -5.72
C ASP A 213 12.22 -3.59 -4.39
N LYS A 214 11.71 -4.84 -4.44
CA LYS A 214 11.41 -5.66 -3.25
C LYS A 214 12.59 -6.45 -2.70
N GLY A 215 13.74 -6.45 -3.38
CA GLY A 215 15.00 -6.99 -2.87
C GLY A 215 15.04 -8.51 -2.64
N LEU A 216 14.15 -9.30 -3.28
CA LEU A 216 14.10 -10.75 -3.09
C LEU A 216 15.40 -11.47 -3.42
N HIS A 217 16.19 -10.98 -4.39
CA HIS A 217 17.49 -11.52 -4.74
C HIS A 217 18.46 -11.45 -3.56
N LEU A 218 18.40 -10.37 -2.76
CA LEU A 218 19.20 -10.23 -1.54
C LEU A 218 18.77 -11.24 -0.48
N LEU A 219 17.46 -11.44 -0.33
CA LEU A 219 16.90 -12.36 0.66
C LEU A 219 17.25 -13.81 0.33
N VAL A 220 17.08 -14.22 -0.94
CA VAL A 220 17.42 -15.57 -1.38
C VAL A 220 18.91 -15.85 -1.14
N GLU A 221 19.81 -14.96 -1.60
CA GLU A 221 21.24 -15.13 -1.44
C GLU A 221 21.68 -15.13 0.03
N ALA A 222 21.08 -14.27 0.86
CA ALA A 222 21.37 -14.26 2.31
C ALA A 222 20.89 -15.54 2.99
N PHE A 223 19.73 -16.07 2.57
CA PHE A 223 19.17 -17.28 3.16
C PHE A 223 19.91 -18.55 2.74
N GLU A 224 20.36 -18.67 1.49
CA GLU A 224 21.18 -19.79 1.02
C GLU A 224 22.47 -19.95 1.85
N LYS A 225 23.04 -18.84 2.34
CA LYS A 225 24.21 -18.82 3.23
C LYS A 225 23.87 -19.12 4.70
N LEU A 226 22.58 -19.20 5.05
CA LEU A 226 22.14 -19.37 6.42
C LEU A 226 22.09 -20.86 6.80
N LYS A 227 22.74 -21.23 7.89
CA LYS A 227 22.67 -22.59 8.47
C LYS A 227 21.43 -22.67 9.37
N THR A 228 20.37 -23.29 8.88
CA THR A 228 19.10 -23.48 9.60
C THR A 228 18.27 -24.56 8.90
N ASP A 229 17.44 -25.25 9.67
CA ASP A 229 16.43 -26.19 9.14
C ASP A 229 15.11 -25.48 8.79
N LYS A 230 14.96 -24.21 9.19
CA LYS A 230 13.77 -23.43 8.85
C LYS A 230 13.66 -23.19 7.35
N LYS A 231 12.42 -23.10 6.87
CA LYS A 231 12.11 -22.79 5.47
C LYS A 231 12.09 -21.27 5.22
N LEU A 232 12.28 -20.87 3.97
CA LEU A 232 11.97 -19.54 3.47
C LEU A 232 10.76 -19.63 2.54
N VAL A 233 9.70 -18.95 2.89
CA VAL A 233 8.44 -18.96 2.12
C VAL A 233 8.27 -17.61 1.42
N LEU A 234 8.22 -17.64 0.09
CA LEU A 234 8.09 -16.47 -0.76
C LEU A 234 6.71 -16.49 -1.46
N ILE A 235 5.77 -15.70 -0.91
CA ILE A 235 4.38 -15.64 -1.40
C ILE A 235 4.22 -14.47 -2.36
N GLY A 236 3.62 -14.72 -3.52
CA GLY A 236 3.32 -13.73 -4.54
C GLY A 236 3.91 -14.09 -5.89
N GLY A 237 4.30 -13.07 -6.64
CA GLY A 237 4.79 -13.20 -8.01
C GLY A 237 4.59 -11.90 -8.79
N SER A 238 4.63 -12.00 -10.12
CA SER A 238 4.28 -10.92 -11.04
C SER A 238 3.18 -11.42 -11.99
N PRO A 239 2.21 -10.59 -12.38
CA PRO A 239 1.16 -10.98 -13.33
C PRO A 239 1.72 -11.53 -14.65
N ASN A 240 2.84 -10.96 -15.09
CA ASN A 240 3.66 -11.47 -16.19
C ASN A 240 5.05 -11.75 -15.60
N PRO A 241 5.47 -13.02 -15.45
CA PRO A 241 6.77 -13.38 -14.89
C PRO A 241 7.90 -12.68 -15.65
N SER A 242 8.68 -11.89 -14.92
CA SER A 242 9.84 -11.18 -15.47
C SER A 242 11.09 -12.07 -15.42
N GLU A 243 12.14 -11.68 -16.16
CA GLU A 243 13.44 -12.34 -16.04
C GLU A 243 13.95 -12.34 -14.59
N TYR A 244 13.67 -11.27 -13.84
CA TYR A 244 13.99 -11.20 -12.42
C TYR A 244 13.31 -12.31 -11.61
N GLU A 245 12.01 -12.50 -11.78
CA GLU A 245 11.26 -13.56 -11.09
C GLU A 245 11.76 -14.95 -11.49
N MET A 246 12.01 -15.16 -12.78
CA MET A 246 12.58 -16.44 -13.27
C MET A 246 13.96 -16.70 -12.65
N LYS A 247 14.80 -15.68 -12.48
CA LYS A 247 16.10 -15.80 -11.83
C LYS A 247 15.97 -16.18 -10.36
N ILE A 248 15.05 -15.55 -9.62
CA ILE A 248 14.80 -15.86 -8.21
C ILE A 248 14.35 -17.33 -8.03
N LYS A 249 13.45 -17.80 -8.90
CA LYS A 249 12.93 -19.18 -8.85
C LYS A 249 13.91 -20.25 -9.30
N LYS A 250 15.10 -19.89 -9.81
CA LYS A 250 16.16 -20.84 -10.20
C LYS A 250 17.01 -21.33 -9.02
N THR A 251 16.76 -20.85 -7.79
CA THR A 251 17.46 -21.37 -6.61
C THR A 251 17.33 -22.89 -6.52
N THR A 252 18.41 -23.55 -6.12
CA THR A 252 18.47 -25.01 -5.89
C THR A 252 18.33 -25.36 -4.40
N ASP A 253 18.20 -24.37 -3.52
CA ASP A 253 17.98 -24.60 -2.09
C ASP A 253 16.54 -25.07 -1.85
N ASN A 254 16.37 -26.34 -1.51
CA ASN A 254 15.06 -26.97 -1.28
C ASN A 254 14.31 -26.43 -0.04
N ARG A 255 14.96 -25.64 0.80
CA ARG A 255 14.32 -24.94 1.92
C ARG A 255 13.52 -23.72 1.46
N ILE A 256 13.75 -23.21 0.23
CA ILE A 256 13.07 -22.04 -0.33
C ILE A 256 11.86 -22.51 -1.15
N ILE A 257 10.68 -22.10 -0.72
CA ILE A 257 9.41 -22.51 -1.35
C ILE A 257 8.61 -21.33 -1.88
N PHE A 258 7.96 -21.55 -3.02
CA PHE A 258 7.17 -20.56 -3.75
C PHE A 258 5.71 -21.05 -3.91
N PRO A 259 4.84 -20.80 -2.93
CA PRO A 259 3.45 -21.25 -2.99
C PRO A 259 2.60 -20.54 -4.05
N GLY A 260 3.14 -19.46 -4.66
CA GLY A 260 2.37 -18.61 -5.55
C GLY A 260 1.60 -17.53 -4.79
N TYR A 261 0.45 -17.12 -5.31
CA TYR A 261 -0.38 -16.11 -4.67
C TYR A 261 -1.26 -16.71 -3.59
N VAL A 262 -1.24 -16.09 -2.41
CA VAL A 262 -2.15 -16.37 -1.30
C VAL A 262 -2.81 -15.06 -0.88
N TYR A 263 -4.10 -15.06 -0.62
CA TYR A 263 -4.88 -13.85 -0.34
C TYR A 263 -5.75 -14.01 0.91
N GLY A 264 -6.23 -12.87 1.42
CA GLY A 264 -7.21 -12.83 2.51
C GLY A 264 -6.68 -13.38 3.84
N ASP A 265 -7.52 -14.09 4.55
CA ASP A 265 -7.22 -14.64 5.88
C ASP A 265 -6.06 -15.64 5.85
N ASP A 266 -5.93 -16.43 4.79
CA ASP A 266 -4.82 -17.36 4.63
C ASP A 266 -3.46 -16.65 4.67
N THR A 267 -3.34 -15.45 4.07
CA THR A 267 -2.12 -14.64 4.17
C THR A 267 -1.84 -14.22 5.60
N ASN A 268 -2.87 -13.77 6.33
CA ASN A 268 -2.75 -13.35 7.72
C ASN A 268 -2.37 -14.52 8.64
N ILE A 269 -2.93 -15.71 8.38
CA ILE A 269 -2.58 -16.95 9.10
C ILE A 269 -1.09 -17.28 8.88
N LEU A 270 -0.60 -17.20 7.63
CA LEU A 270 0.80 -17.44 7.32
C LEU A 270 1.72 -16.41 7.98
N ILE A 271 1.33 -15.13 8.01
CA ILE A 271 2.10 -14.08 8.70
C ILE A 271 2.15 -14.36 10.19
N GLN A 272 1.01 -14.62 10.83
CA GLN A 272 0.91 -14.80 12.28
C GLN A 272 1.69 -16.03 12.79
N ASN A 273 1.84 -17.05 11.97
CA ASN A 273 2.53 -18.29 12.33
C ASN A 273 3.98 -18.36 11.84
N ALA A 274 4.48 -17.33 11.16
CA ALA A 274 5.88 -17.27 10.75
C ALA A 274 6.82 -17.04 11.94
N PHE A 275 8.00 -17.64 11.89
CA PHE A 275 9.08 -17.35 12.84
C PHE A 275 9.47 -15.87 12.77
N SER A 276 9.61 -15.34 11.57
CA SER A 276 9.80 -13.91 11.32
C SER A 276 9.39 -13.57 9.88
N TYR A 277 8.83 -12.38 9.71
CA TYR A 277 8.57 -11.80 8.39
C TYR A 277 9.79 -10.99 7.94
N ILE A 278 10.13 -11.08 6.65
CA ILE A 278 11.29 -10.37 6.08
C ILE A 278 10.82 -9.37 5.04
N GLN A 279 11.22 -8.09 5.18
CA GLN A 279 10.96 -7.03 4.19
C GLN A 279 12.27 -6.48 3.65
N PRO A 280 12.84 -7.08 2.58
CA PRO A 280 14.16 -6.70 2.07
C PRO A 280 14.12 -5.58 1.05
N SER A 281 13.08 -4.77 1.04
CA SER A 281 12.83 -3.74 0.03
C SER A 281 13.92 -2.69 -0.03
N LEU A 282 14.28 -2.31 -1.26
CA LEU A 282 15.19 -1.21 -1.57
C LEU A 282 14.45 0.12 -1.68
N ILE A 283 13.18 0.08 -2.09
CA ILE A 283 12.31 1.25 -2.28
C ILE A 283 10.90 0.89 -1.83
N GLU A 284 10.30 1.72 -1.01
CA GLU A 284 8.90 1.62 -0.59
C GLU A 284 8.20 3.00 -0.59
N GLY A 285 6.86 2.96 -0.54
CA GLY A 285 6.08 4.04 0.03
C GLY A 285 5.83 3.75 1.52
N LEU A 286 4.63 4.01 2.02
CA LEU A 286 4.21 3.42 3.27
C LEU A 286 3.78 1.98 2.98
N SER A 287 4.44 0.99 3.59
CA SER A 287 4.23 -0.44 3.30
C SER A 287 3.05 -1.03 4.11
N PRO A 288 1.87 -1.28 3.48
CA PRO A 288 0.73 -1.81 4.22
C PRO A 288 1.00 -3.19 4.82
N ILE A 289 1.85 -3.99 4.18
CA ILE A 289 2.17 -5.33 4.68
C ILE A 289 2.98 -5.27 5.99
N ILE A 290 3.88 -4.30 6.15
CA ILE A 290 4.59 -4.09 7.42
C ILE A 290 3.59 -3.75 8.53
N LEU A 291 2.61 -2.89 8.26
CA LEU A 291 1.55 -2.58 9.22
C LEU A 291 0.78 -3.84 9.64
N THR A 292 0.43 -4.70 8.67
CA THR A 292 -0.24 -5.98 8.92
C THR A 292 0.62 -6.91 9.78
N VAL A 293 1.89 -7.07 9.45
CA VAL A 293 2.85 -7.91 10.19
C VAL A 293 2.97 -7.46 11.63
N MET A 294 3.15 -6.17 11.85
CA MET A 294 3.24 -5.58 13.19
C MET A 294 1.94 -5.73 13.97
N ALA A 295 0.78 -5.47 13.34
CA ALA A 295 -0.52 -5.59 13.98
C ALA A 295 -0.85 -7.04 14.38
N LEU A 296 -0.38 -8.03 13.62
CA LEU A 296 -0.47 -9.45 14.00
C LEU A 296 0.50 -9.83 15.12
N GLY A 297 1.52 -9.00 15.40
CA GLY A 297 2.53 -9.26 16.41
C GLY A 297 3.59 -10.27 15.96
N THR A 298 3.83 -10.36 14.65
CA THR A 298 4.86 -11.22 14.08
C THR A 298 6.21 -10.52 14.11
N PRO A 299 7.31 -11.18 14.52
CA PRO A 299 8.66 -10.61 14.46
C PRO A 299 9.00 -10.15 13.04
N LEU A 300 9.63 -8.99 12.93
CA LEU A 300 9.92 -8.36 11.64
C LEU A 300 11.42 -8.06 11.51
N ILE A 301 11.99 -8.46 10.37
CA ILE A 301 13.33 -8.06 9.93
C ILE A 301 13.13 -7.26 8.63
N CYS A 302 13.60 -6.03 8.58
CA CYS A 302 13.42 -5.19 7.40
C CYS A 302 14.68 -4.36 7.10
N SER A 303 14.80 -3.93 5.84
CA SER A 303 15.85 -2.99 5.45
C SER A 303 15.68 -1.64 6.18
N ASP A 304 16.79 -0.96 6.40
CA ASP A 304 16.85 0.33 7.09
C ASP A 304 16.50 1.53 6.21
N ILE A 305 15.75 1.29 5.11
CA ILE A 305 15.19 2.40 4.35
C ILE A 305 14.29 3.22 5.26
N ILE A 306 14.30 4.50 5.01
CA ILE A 306 13.69 5.48 5.91
C ILE A 306 12.18 5.24 6.09
N GLU A 307 11.49 4.74 5.07
CA GLU A 307 10.07 4.37 5.11
C GLU A 307 9.80 3.22 6.10
N ASN A 308 10.66 2.21 6.11
CA ASN A 308 10.55 1.10 7.05
C ASN A 308 10.84 1.55 8.48
N ILE A 309 11.91 2.33 8.68
CA ILE A 309 12.25 2.89 9.99
C ILE A 309 11.11 3.74 10.54
N PHE A 310 10.46 4.56 9.70
CA PHE A 310 9.32 5.38 10.12
C PHE A 310 8.16 4.54 10.70
N ILE A 311 7.82 3.43 10.03
CA ILE A 311 6.74 2.56 10.49
C ILE A 311 7.17 1.82 11.75
N THR A 312 8.33 1.20 11.72
CA THR A 312 8.77 0.20 12.72
C THR A 312 9.44 0.83 13.93
N LYS A 313 10.04 2.03 13.78
CA LYS A 313 10.90 2.62 14.82
C LYS A 313 11.97 1.60 15.28
N SER A 314 12.06 1.35 16.59
CA SER A 314 12.93 0.32 17.18
C SER A 314 12.27 -1.06 17.33
N ASN A 315 11.02 -1.22 16.82
CA ASN A 315 10.20 -2.40 17.06
C ASN A 315 10.39 -3.52 16.01
N ALA A 316 11.40 -3.39 15.14
CA ALA A 316 11.85 -4.41 14.21
C ALA A 316 13.36 -4.60 14.32
N ILE A 317 13.89 -5.62 13.66
CA ILE A 317 15.31 -5.79 13.42
C ILE A 317 15.64 -5.15 12.07
N HIS A 318 16.55 -4.18 12.04
CA HIS A 318 16.97 -3.51 10.82
C HIS A 318 18.30 -4.06 10.32
N PHE A 319 18.41 -4.19 9.00
CA PHE A 319 19.66 -4.48 8.31
C PHE A 319 19.94 -3.39 7.25
N VAL A 320 21.20 -3.23 6.88
CA VAL A 320 21.62 -2.21 5.89
C VAL A 320 21.03 -2.55 4.53
N SER A 321 20.25 -1.62 3.96
CA SER A 321 19.56 -1.80 2.67
C SER A 321 20.57 -2.13 1.56
N GLY A 322 20.28 -3.19 0.80
CA GLY A 322 21.15 -3.67 -0.28
C GLY A 322 22.33 -4.55 0.18
N ASP A 323 22.56 -4.71 1.47
CA ASP A 323 23.68 -5.51 2.00
C ASP A 323 23.23 -6.92 2.41
N ILE A 324 23.67 -7.91 1.62
CA ILE A 324 23.38 -9.33 1.84
C ILE A 324 24.02 -9.85 3.15
N ASN A 325 25.22 -9.38 3.50
CA ASN A 325 25.90 -9.83 4.69
C ASN A 325 25.22 -9.30 5.94
N SER A 326 24.82 -8.04 5.93
CA SER A 326 24.01 -7.44 6.99
C SER A 326 22.69 -8.19 7.17
N LEU A 327 21.97 -8.52 6.07
CA LEU A 327 20.74 -9.31 6.13
C LEU A 327 21.02 -10.71 6.74
N ASN A 328 22.04 -11.43 6.27
CA ASN A 328 22.38 -12.75 6.80
C ASN A 328 22.74 -12.70 8.30
N GLU A 329 23.46 -11.66 8.73
CA GLU A 329 23.75 -11.44 10.15
C GLU A 329 22.47 -11.28 10.99
N LYS A 330 21.48 -10.50 10.49
CA LYS A 330 20.22 -10.28 11.21
C LYS A 330 19.31 -11.51 11.20
N LEU A 331 19.36 -12.32 10.15
CA LEU A 331 18.68 -13.63 10.15
C LEU A 331 19.29 -14.57 11.21
N ARG A 332 20.62 -14.64 11.31
CA ARG A 332 21.31 -15.41 12.38
C ARG A 332 20.99 -14.86 13.77
N TYR A 333 21.00 -13.54 13.92
CA TYR A 333 20.64 -12.90 15.19
C TYR A 333 19.24 -13.33 15.62
N ALA A 334 18.27 -13.32 14.72
CA ALA A 334 16.90 -13.70 15.03
C ALA A 334 16.80 -15.17 15.49
N LEU A 335 17.53 -16.09 14.84
CA LEU A 335 17.57 -17.50 15.24
C LEU A 335 18.09 -17.68 16.67
N ASN A 336 19.09 -16.91 17.08
CA ASN A 336 19.75 -17.02 18.37
C ASN A 336 19.07 -16.19 19.48
N ASN A 337 18.14 -15.27 19.14
CA ASN A 337 17.55 -14.32 20.08
C ASN A 337 16.01 -14.26 19.94
N LYS A 338 15.37 -15.44 19.94
CA LYS A 338 13.91 -15.56 19.73
C LYS A 338 13.10 -14.66 20.68
N GLU A 339 13.44 -14.65 21.97
CA GLU A 339 12.72 -13.84 22.97
C GLU A 339 12.82 -12.33 22.68
N ALA A 340 14.00 -11.87 22.27
CA ALA A 340 14.21 -10.45 21.94
C ALA A 340 13.36 -10.00 20.74
N ILE A 341 13.29 -10.82 19.69
CA ILE A 341 12.46 -10.47 18.51
C ILE A 341 10.96 -10.53 18.83
N LEU A 342 10.51 -11.46 19.67
CA LEU A 342 9.12 -11.55 20.14
C LEU A 342 8.74 -10.35 21.02
N SER A 343 9.65 -9.91 21.90
CA SER A 343 9.44 -8.71 22.72
C SER A 343 9.24 -7.46 21.84
N LYS A 344 10.10 -7.27 20.82
CA LYS A 344 9.96 -6.19 19.84
C LYS A 344 8.63 -6.27 19.09
N ALA A 345 8.23 -7.46 18.65
CA ALA A 345 6.96 -7.66 17.95
C ALA A 345 5.75 -7.28 18.81
N LYS A 346 5.78 -7.63 20.11
CA LYS A 346 4.72 -7.29 21.07
C LYS A 346 4.59 -5.76 21.24
N ILE A 347 5.70 -5.05 21.41
CA ILE A 347 5.72 -3.59 21.51
C ILE A 347 5.23 -2.96 20.19
N GLY A 348 5.71 -3.48 19.07
CA GLY A 348 5.33 -3.03 17.73
C GLY A 348 3.84 -3.17 17.45
N LYS A 349 3.20 -4.24 17.95
CA LYS A 349 1.76 -4.44 17.83
C LYS A 349 0.97 -3.31 18.50
N THR A 350 1.33 -2.93 19.72
CA THR A 350 0.69 -1.83 20.43
C THR A 350 0.94 -0.50 19.71
N ASP A 351 2.19 -0.20 19.35
CA ASP A 351 2.56 1.05 18.67
C ASP A 351 1.80 1.24 17.35
N VAL A 352 1.64 0.18 16.54
CA VAL A 352 0.90 0.26 15.28
C VAL A 352 -0.60 0.46 15.50
N SER A 353 -1.19 -0.24 16.48
CA SER A 353 -2.63 -0.10 16.77
C SER A 353 -3.00 1.30 17.25
N GLU A 354 -2.08 2.02 17.88
CA GLU A 354 -2.29 3.41 18.33
C GLU A 354 -2.06 4.41 17.19
N ARG A 355 -0.92 4.31 16.48
CA ARG A 355 -0.52 5.29 15.47
C ARG A 355 -1.27 5.19 14.15
N PHE A 356 -1.69 3.99 13.76
CA PHE A 356 -2.28 3.71 12.46
C PHE A 356 -3.74 3.21 12.57
N ASN A 357 -4.46 3.67 13.58
CA ASN A 357 -5.87 3.35 13.80
C ASN A 357 -6.77 3.97 12.71
N TRP A 358 -7.54 3.14 12.01
CA TRP A 358 -8.43 3.60 10.93
C TRP A 358 -9.53 4.58 11.40
N GLU A 359 -10.03 4.45 12.63
CA GLU A 359 -11.05 5.34 13.13
C GLU A 359 -10.48 6.78 13.27
N ASN A 360 -9.30 6.90 13.89
CA ASN A 360 -8.61 8.19 14.04
C ASN A 360 -8.20 8.77 12.68
N ILE A 361 -7.75 7.92 11.75
CA ILE A 361 -7.39 8.33 10.38
C ILE A 361 -8.61 8.82 9.63
N THR A 362 -9.75 8.15 9.79
CA THR A 362 -11.01 8.58 9.16
C THR A 362 -11.43 9.94 9.67
N ASP A 363 -11.33 10.20 10.96
CA ASP A 363 -11.66 11.51 11.54
C ASP A 363 -10.74 12.62 11.00
N GLN A 364 -9.44 12.35 10.87
CA GLN A 364 -8.50 13.28 10.24
C GLN A 364 -8.86 13.58 8.77
N TYR A 365 -9.28 12.56 7.99
CA TYR A 365 -9.73 12.78 6.60
C TYR A 365 -11.03 13.56 6.54
N ILE A 366 -11.99 13.29 7.41
CA ILE A 366 -13.25 14.06 7.48
C ILE A 366 -12.97 15.52 7.80
N ASP A 367 -12.10 15.77 8.77
CA ASP A 367 -11.69 17.14 9.12
C ASP A 367 -10.97 17.86 7.96
N LEU A 368 -10.16 17.12 7.21
CA LEU A 368 -9.48 17.64 6.03
C LEU A 368 -10.48 17.96 4.90
N LEU A 369 -11.47 17.11 4.69
CA LEU A 369 -12.52 17.28 3.70
C LEU A 369 -13.49 18.42 4.03
N LYS A 370 -13.64 18.79 5.33
CA LYS A 370 -14.44 19.92 5.78
C LYS A 370 -13.74 21.27 5.57
N LYS A 371 -12.44 21.33 5.72
CA LYS A 371 -11.58 22.54 5.59
C LYS A 371 -11.27 22.87 4.14
#